data_6ffd479491b7a9e4596a6ec4f7e0d865
#
_entry.id   6ffd479491b7a9e4596a6ec4f7e0d865
#
_cell.length_a   1.000
_cell.length_b   1.000
_cell.length_c   1.000
_cell.angle_alpha   90.00
_cell.angle_beta   90.00
_cell.angle_gamma   90.00
#
_symmetry.space_group_name_H-M   'P 1'
#
loop_
_entity.id
_entity.type
_entity.pdbx_description
1 polymer ?
#
loop_
_entity_poly.entity_id
_entity_poly.type
_entity_poly.pdbx_seq_one_letter_code
_entity_poly.pdbx_strand_id
1 'polypeptide(L)'
;MQLDSQWFLKTLVDNQIMTYDQGMQINQSLGGEPDLMTYAQEVLNRLCAGMSQEEAQNWATQLEQVIDFAQQQAASGAVPDWGKSEIAQEAPAVTEEEYQDGEIPSLRNVSQMSDEEVAATMRKLLLALRVYGASDLHLSSNAPMFIRKNLLLERIDPEWVMPDEDVVRLNMALLSEEQREQFRKSQDMSIGLQIGKARFRTALMFHKDGMSGAYRLVPDKIMTLEELGFLPDDAKNIRRLLDYNNGLILVTGPLGSGKTTTLASMVEVANNTRQDHVITVEDPIEIVQTSKGCQITQREIGTCTNNYHAALKAALREDPDIIVIGEMHDLETIENAITASETGHLVIGTLHTCDAGNTLNRVLDVFPPSQQPQIRAMTSGSLRGIICQRLLPAANGGLTIAYELLINTIAVANLISEGKTYQLKATMQIGSKAGMCTLDQNLLEKFKAGHITYETALANMKDSSIIDQLKKIVAVEEAKKLVAARKKK
;
A
#
# COMPACT_ATOMS: atom_id res chain seq x y z
N MET A 1 -20.05 28.75 8.36
CA MET A 1 -19.86 29.65 7.20
C MET A 1 -21.01 29.43 6.24
N GLN A 2 -21.70 30.49 5.80
CA GLN A 2 -22.85 30.43 4.89
C GLN A 2 -22.41 29.95 3.50
N LEU A 3 -23.33 29.40 2.68
CA LEU A 3 -23.00 28.77 1.41
C LEU A 3 -22.40 29.77 0.38
N ASP A 4 -22.91 31.00 0.34
CA ASP A 4 -22.37 32.07 -0.46
C ASP A 4 -20.95 32.50 -0.05
N SER A 5 -20.68 32.57 1.26
CA SER A 5 -19.37 32.85 1.79
C SER A 5 -18.37 31.71 1.50
N GLN A 6 -18.85 30.47 1.42
CA GLN A 6 -18.03 29.33 1.00
C GLN A 6 -17.65 29.45 -0.48
N TRP A 7 -18.59 29.81 -1.37
CA TRP A 7 -18.30 30.04 -2.77
C TRP A 7 -17.37 31.24 -3.00
N PHE A 8 -17.53 32.28 -2.21
CA PHE A 8 -16.64 33.44 -2.25
C PHE A 8 -15.21 33.05 -1.90
N LEU A 9 -15.01 32.38 -0.78
CA LEU A 9 -13.68 31.88 -0.37
C LEU A 9 -13.09 30.95 -1.44
N LYS A 10 -13.88 30.00 -1.94
CA LYS A 10 -13.42 29.09 -2.99
C LYS A 10 -12.92 29.83 -4.23
N THR A 11 -13.67 30.81 -4.69
CA THR A 11 -13.27 31.61 -5.86
C THR A 11 -11.98 32.39 -5.61
N LEU A 12 -11.76 32.89 -4.40
CA LEU A 12 -10.50 33.55 -4.02
C LEU A 12 -9.32 32.60 -3.98
N VAL A 13 -9.54 31.39 -3.50
CA VAL A 13 -8.52 30.34 -3.44
C VAL A 13 -8.18 29.85 -4.86
N ASP A 14 -9.19 29.56 -5.68
CA ASP A 14 -9.00 29.13 -7.07
C ASP A 14 -8.26 30.15 -7.93
N ASN A 15 -8.46 31.44 -7.66
CA ASN A 15 -7.73 32.52 -8.32
C ASN A 15 -6.40 32.91 -7.63
N GLN A 16 -5.95 32.13 -6.65
CA GLN A 16 -4.68 32.33 -5.91
C GLN A 16 -4.57 33.69 -5.19
N ILE A 17 -5.70 34.33 -4.86
CA ILE A 17 -5.76 35.63 -4.17
C ILE A 17 -5.44 35.42 -2.67
N MET A 18 -5.87 34.30 -2.09
CA MET A 18 -5.57 33.92 -0.71
C MET A 18 -5.57 32.39 -0.56
N THR A 19 -4.99 31.91 0.55
CA THR A 19 -5.06 30.47 0.89
C THR A 19 -6.36 30.16 1.65
N TYR A 20 -6.77 28.88 1.62
CA TYR A 20 -7.91 28.39 2.40
C TYR A 20 -7.76 28.71 3.89
N ASP A 21 -6.56 28.48 4.45
CA ASP A 21 -6.27 28.74 5.87
C ASP A 21 -6.40 30.22 6.24
N GLN A 22 -5.93 31.13 5.37
CA GLN A 22 -6.10 32.58 5.55
C GLN A 22 -7.59 32.94 5.57
N GLY A 23 -8.39 32.41 4.65
CA GLY A 23 -9.84 32.62 4.63
C GLY A 23 -10.53 32.07 5.88
N MET A 24 -10.15 30.89 6.34
CA MET A 24 -10.72 30.31 7.56
C MET A 24 -10.33 31.08 8.82
N GLN A 25 -9.14 31.65 8.91
CA GLN A 25 -8.74 32.54 9.99
C GLN A 25 -9.60 33.81 10.04
N ILE A 26 -9.91 34.40 8.87
CA ILE A 26 -10.83 35.54 8.78
C ILE A 26 -12.22 35.14 9.26
N ASN A 27 -12.76 34.02 8.79
CA ASN A 27 -14.05 33.53 9.23
C ASN A 27 -14.12 33.31 10.75
N GLN A 28 -13.09 32.73 11.35
CA GLN A 28 -13.00 32.54 12.81
C GLN A 28 -12.92 33.87 13.56
N SER A 29 -12.19 34.86 13.03
CA SER A 29 -12.10 36.18 13.66
C SER A 29 -13.44 36.95 13.66
N LEU A 30 -14.35 36.59 12.75
CA LEU A 30 -15.69 37.13 12.62
C LEU A 30 -16.80 36.30 13.33
N GLY A 31 -16.42 35.32 14.14
CA GLY A 31 -17.33 34.51 14.93
C GLY A 31 -17.84 33.23 14.24
N GLY A 32 -17.26 32.84 13.11
CA GLY A 32 -17.48 31.54 12.46
C GLY A 32 -18.63 31.47 11.44
N GLU A 33 -19.60 32.36 11.50
CA GLU A 33 -20.74 32.42 10.56
C GLU A 33 -21.10 33.86 10.11
N PRO A 34 -20.15 34.66 9.59
CA PRO A 34 -20.45 35.96 9.07
C PRO A 34 -21.31 35.84 7.81
N ASP A 35 -22.14 36.89 7.54
CA ASP A 35 -22.74 37.06 6.22
C ASP A 35 -21.67 37.38 5.17
N LEU A 36 -22.00 37.13 3.88
CA LEU A 36 -21.05 37.29 2.77
C LEU A 36 -20.43 38.69 2.70
N MET A 37 -21.24 39.74 2.92
CA MET A 37 -20.77 41.11 2.81
C MET A 37 -19.77 41.47 3.93
N THR A 38 -20.06 41.04 5.16
CA THR A 38 -19.16 41.25 6.31
C THR A 38 -17.86 40.47 6.10
N TYR A 39 -17.92 39.24 5.57
CA TYR A 39 -16.75 38.43 5.25
C TYR A 39 -15.91 39.07 4.14
N ALA A 40 -16.53 39.48 3.03
CA ALA A 40 -15.85 40.12 1.90
C ALA A 40 -15.20 41.44 2.29
N GLN A 41 -15.85 42.26 3.15
CA GLN A 41 -15.27 43.50 3.65
C GLN A 41 -14.00 43.26 4.48
N GLU A 42 -13.97 42.26 5.34
CA GLU A 42 -12.78 41.93 6.12
C GLU A 42 -11.66 41.37 5.22
N VAL A 43 -11.99 40.57 4.22
CA VAL A 43 -11.03 40.12 3.19
C VAL A 43 -10.41 41.31 2.48
N LEU A 44 -11.24 42.28 2.02
CA LEU A 44 -10.77 43.49 1.36
C LEU A 44 -9.84 44.31 2.27
N ASN A 45 -10.23 44.49 3.53
CA ASN A 45 -9.40 45.22 4.52
C ASN A 45 -8.01 44.62 4.67
N ARG A 46 -7.92 43.30 4.72
CA ARG A 46 -6.64 42.60 4.86
C ARG A 46 -5.81 42.60 3.58
N LEU A 47 -6.45 42.44 2.41
CA LEU A 47 -5.75 42.47 1.13
C LEU A 47 -5.19 43.86 0.84
N CYS A 48 -5.94 44.94 1.17
CA CYS A 48 -5.55 46.29 0.90
C CYS A 48 -4.71 46.96 1.99
N ALA A 49 -4.34 46.22 3.04
CA ALA A 49 -3.51 46.74 4.14
C ALA A 49 -2.14 47.25 3.63
N GLY A 50 -1.97 48.58 3.56
CA GLY A 50 -0.72 49.21 3.10
C GLY A 50 -0.67 49.55 1.63
N MET A 51 -1.76 49.36 0.87
CA MET A 51 -1.90 49.75 -0.55
C MET A 51 -2.33 51.22 -0.73
N SER A 52 -2.13 51.75 -1.93
CA SER A 52 -2.64 53.06 -2.32
C SER A 52 -4.18 53.05 -2.51
N GLN A 53 -4.80 54.23 -2.46
CA GLN A 53 -6.27 54.35 -2.59
C GLN A 53 -6.77 53.86 -3.97
N GLU A 54 -5.97 54.02 -5.02
CA GLU A 54 -6.30 53.59 -6.39
C GLU A 54 -6.23 52.03 -6.51
N GLU A 55 -5.23 51.40 -5.90
CA GLU A 55 -5.10 49.95 -5.87
C GLU A 55 -6.22 49.27 -5.03
N ALA A 56 -6.58 49.87 -3.89
CA ALA A 56 -7.68 49.40 -3.07
C ALA A 56 -9.04 49.50 -3.80
N GLN A 57 -9.26 50.53 -4.60
CA GLN A 57 -10.47 50.70 -5.43
C GLN A 57 -10.57 49.61 -6.51
N ASN A 58 -9.44 49.25 -7.13
CA ASN A 58 -9.37 48.17 -8.11
C ASN A 58 -9.72 46.81 -7.50
N TRP A 59 -9.20 46.50 -6.32
CA TRP A 59 -9.52 45.29 -5.57
C TRP A 59 -11.01 45.23 -5.17
N ALA A 60 -11.58 46.35 -4.72
CA ALA A 60 -12.99 46.41 -4.38
C ALA A 60 -13.88 46.07 -5.61
N THR A 61 -13.54 46.57 -6.79
CA THR A 61 -14.29 46.26 -8.02
C THR A 61 -14.14 44.79 -8.45
N GLN A 62 -12.98 44.20 -8.27
CA GLN A 62 -12.77 42.77 -8.54
C GLN A 62 -13.54 41.88 -7.56
N LEU A 63 -13.56 42.22 -6.28
CA LEU A 63 -14.28 41.46 -5.27
C LEU A 63 -15.80 41.54 -5.44
N GLU A 64 -16.35 42.65 -5.95
CA GLU A 64 -17.78 42.76 -6.31
C GLU A 64 -18.18 41.67 -7.32
N GLN A 65 -17.36 41.42 -8.35
CA GLN A 65 -17.62 40.38 -9.33
C GLN A 65 -17.59 38.98 -8.71
N VAL A 66 -16.67 38.74 -7.74
CA VAL A 66 -16.59 37.49 -7.02
C VAL A 66 -17.78 37.29 -6.08
N ILE A 67 -18.27 38.37 -5.45
CA ILE A 67 -19.49 38.37 -4.63
C ILE A 67 -20.71 37.97 -5.45
N ASP A 68 -20.91 38.62 -6.61
CA ASP A 68 -22.03 38.32 -7.50
C ASP A 68 -22.01 36.85 -7.97
N PHE A 69 -20.84 36.36 -8.34
CA PHE A 69 -20.67 34.96 -8.73
C PHE A 69 -21.00 34.00 -7.57
N ALA A 70 -20.51 34.29 -6.37
CA ALA A 70 -20.73 33.46 -5.18
C ALA A 70 -22.23 33.39 -4.81
N GLN A 71 -22.94 34.53 -4.91
CA GLN A 71 -24.40 34.60 -4.69
C GLN A 71 -25.18 33.79 -5.73
N GLN A 72 -24.80 33.85 -7.01
CA GLN A 72 -25.44 33.06 -8.08
C GLN A 72 -25.25 31.58 -7.86
N GLN A 73 -24.04 31.13 -7.50
CA GLN A 73 -23.77 29.74 -7.21
C GLN A 73 -24.53 29.25 -5.97
N ALA A 74 -24.55 30.01 -4.91
CA ALA A 74 -25.31 29.67 -3.71
C ALA A 74 -26.83 29.60 -3.99
N ALA A 75 -27.37 30.50 -4.82
CA ALA A 75 -28.79 30.49 -5.22
C ALA A 75 -29.17 29.26 -6.06
N SER A 76 -28.22 28.65 -6.78
CA SER A 76 -28.43 27.40 -7.51
C SER A 76 -28.48 26.17 -6.60
N GLY A 77 -28.15 26.31 -5.31
CA GLY A 77 -28.04 25.22 -4.35
C GLY A 77 -26.76 24.34 -4.51
N ALA A 78 -25.86 24.76 -5.40
CA ALA A 78 -24.58 24.06 -5.56
C ALA A 78 -23.70 24.27 -4.32
N VAL A 79 -23.13 23.20 -3.79
CA VAL A 79 -22.12 23.25 -2.71
C VAL A 79 -20.75 23.36 -3.34
N PRO A 80 -19.87 24.30 -2.88
CA PRO A 80 -18.51 24.37 -3.42
C PRO A 80 -17.78 23.05 -3.13
N ASP A 81 -17.25 22.45 -4.18
CA ASP A 81 -16.36 21.31 -4.05
C ASP A 81 -15.00 21.80 -3.55
N TRP A 82 -14.74 21.70 -2.25
CA TRP A 82 -13.47 22.01 -1.59
C TRP A 82 -12.39 20.97 -1.87
N GLY A 83 -12.70 20.14 -2.79
CA GLY A 83 -11.80 19.27 -3.32
C GLY A 83 -11.55 18.09 -2.88
N LYS A 84 -11.14 17.47 -3.45
CA LYS A 84 -9.90 16.72 -3.72
C LYS A 84 -8.78 17.76 -3.75
N SER A 85 -7.92 17.80 -2.67
CA SER A 85 -6.57 18.33 -2.80
C SER A 85 -6.09 17.91 -4.18
N GLU A 86 -5.64 18.81 -4.99
CA GLU A 86 -5.17 18.55 -6.34
C GLU A 86 -4.29 17.31 -6.34
N ILE A 87 -4.93 16.16 -6.57
CA ILE A 87 -4.29 15.07 -7.29
C ILE A 87 -3.94 15.75 -8.60
N ALA A 88 -2.64 15.97 -8.80
CA ALA A 88 -2.02 16.68 -9.91
C ALA A 88 -2.99 16.83 -11.09
N GLN A 89 -3.28 18.08 -11.49
CA GLN A 89 -4.12 18.36 -12.64
C GLN A 89 -3.87 17.29 -13.68
N GLU A 90 -4.89 16.53 -14.05
CA GLU A 90 -4.84 15.65 -15.19
C GLU A 90 -4.47 16.52 -16.40
N ALA A 91 -3.18 16.53 -16.74
CA ALA A 91 -2.80 16.82 -18.11
C ALA A 91 -3.64 15.88 -18.98
N PRO A 92 -4.07 16.29 -20.20
CA PRO A 92 -5.08 15.61 -20.99
C PRO A 92 -4.89 14.11 -20.92
N ALA A 93 -5.94 13.40 -20.51
CA ALA A 93 -5.91 11.97 -20.26
C ALA A 93 -5.33 11.29 -21.50
N VAL A 94 -4.10 10.83 -21.36
CA VAL A 94 -3.52 9.91 -22.34
C VAL A 94 -4.33 8.66 -22.18
N THR A 95 -5.20 8.36 -23.13
CA THR A 95 -6.09 7.21 -23.07
C THR A 95 -5.26 5.94 -23.15
N GLU A 96 -5.60 4.92 -22.36
CA GLU A 96 -4.91 3.61 -22.35
C GLU A 96 -4.84 2.97 -23.76
N GLU A 97 -5.67 3.42 -24.70
CA GLU A 97 -5.70 2.96 -26.10
C GLU A 97 -4.46 3.40 -26.89
N GLU A 98 -3.73 4.43 -26.49
CA GLU A 98 -2.54 4.92 -27.20
C GLU A 98 -1.25 4.15 -26.93
N TYR A 99 -1.22 3.20 -25.97
CA TYR A 99 0.01 2.49 -25.53
C TYR A 99 -0.06 0.97 -25.64
N GLN A 100 -0.72 0.43 -26.66
CA GLN A 100 -0.74 -1.03 -26.89
C GLN A 100 0.58 -1.60 -27.43
N ASP A 101 1.47 -0.78 -27.97
CA ASP A 101 2.65 -1.25 -28.67
C ASP A 101 3.85 -1.62 -27.77
N GLY A 102 3.86 -1.21 -26.49
CA GLY A 102 4.95 -1.57 -25.56
C GLY A 102 6.34 -1.02 -25.94
N GLU A 103 6.40 -0.08 -26.89
CA GLU A 103 7.65 0.53 -27.32
C GLU A 103 8.16 1.51 -26.25
N ILE A 104 9.36 1.23 -25.72
CA ILE A 104 10.01 2.07 -24.73
C ILE A 104 10.51 3.35 -25.43
N PRO A 105 10.06 4.55 -25.01
CA PRO A 105 10.46 5.79 -25.66
C PRO A 105 11.96 6.06 -25.48
N SER A 106 12.59 6.63 -26.50
CA SER A 106 13.97 7.10 -26.40
C SER A 106 14.05 8.33 -25.50
N LEU A 107 14.98 8.31 -24.54
CA LEU A 107 15.22 9.44 -23.62
C LEU A 107 16.40 10.32 -24.03
N ARG A 108 17.05 10.06 -25.16
CA ARG A 108 18.28 10.78 -25.60
C ARG A 108 18.07 12.27 -25.88
N ASN A 109 16.83 12.70 -26.09
CA ASN A 109 16.50 14.07 -26.44
C ASN A 109 15.82 14.85 -25.29
N VAL A 110 15.83 14.34 -24.05
CA VAL A 110 15.15 14.95 -22.90
C VAL A 110 15.62 16.39 -22.65
N SER A 111 16.90 16.68 -22.85
CA SER A 111 17.46 18.04 -22.72
C SER A 111 16.83 19.07 -23.69
N GLN A 112 16.25 18.62 -24.81
CA GLN A 112 15.63 19.49 -25.83
C GLN A 112 14.11 19.60 -25.67
N MET A 113 13.50 18.82 -24.78
CA MET A 113 12.06 18.79 -24.55
C MET A 113 11.62 19.92 -23.61
N SER A 114 10.42 20.43 -23.78
CA SER A 114 9.74 21.25 -22.79
C SER A 114 9.40 20.39 -21.55
N ASP A 115 9.06 21.03 -20.42
CA ASP A 115 8.71 20.29 -19.21
C ASP A 115 7.41 19.48 -19.37
N GLU A 116 6.47 19.95 -20.19
CA GLU A 116 5.26 19.21 -20.54
C GLU A 116 5.58 17.96 -21.38
N GLU A 117 6.50 18.06 -22.36
CA GLU A 117 6.95 16.94 -23.15
C GLU A 117 7.73 15.91 -22.31
N VAL A 118 8.55 16.36 -21.35
CA VAL A 118 9.23 15.47 -20.41
C VAL A 118 8.22 14.71 -19.55
N ALA A 119 7.20 15.40 -19.02
CA ALA A 119 6.15 14.76 -18.23
C ALA A 119 5.35 13.74 -19.06
N ALA A 120 5.01 14.08 -20.31
CA ALA A 120 4.35 13.16 -21.24
C ALA A 120 5.22 11.92 -21.56
N THR A 121 6.51 12.15 -21.81
CA THR A 121 7.49 11.09 -22.07
C THR A 121 7.66 10.16 -20.87
N MET A 122 7.70 10.72 -19.66
CA MET A 122 7.81 9.91 -18.43
C MET A 122 6.55 9.06 -18.21
N ARG A 123 5.34 9.61 -18.42
CA ARG A 123 4.10 8.82 -18.38
C ARG A 123 4.13 7.70 -19.40
N LYS A 124 4.53 8.01 -20.64
CA LYS A 124 4.67 7.04 -21.72
C LYS A 124 5.62 5.92 -21.34
N LEU A 125 6.79 6.25 -20.82
CA LEU A 125 7.79 5.28 -20.37
C LEU A 125 7.22 4.32 -19.33
N LEU A 126 6.57 4.84 -18.29
CA LEU A 126 6.01 4.03 -17.22
C LEU A 126 4.88 3.09 -17.72
N LEU A 127 4.03 3.55 -18.63
CA LEU A 127 3.00 2.71 -19.24
C LEU A 127 3.58 1.66 -20.20
N ALA A 128 4.61 2.02 -21.00
CA ALA A 128 5.29 1.08 -21.89
C ALA A 128 5.94 -0.07 -21.11
N LEU A 129 6.53 0.20 -19.95
CA LEU A 129 7.12 -0.83 -19.09
C LEU A 129 6.11 -1.84 -18.56
N ARG A 130 4.88 -1.42 -18.31
CA ARG A 130 3.79 -2.33 -17.93
C ARG A 130 3.51 -3.34 -19.04
N VAL A 131 3.40 -2.88 -20.29
CA VAL A 131 3.18 -3.75 -21.46
C VAL A 131 4.40 -4.64 -21.71
N TYR A 132 5.60 -4.10 -21.52
CA TYR A 132 6.86 -4.85 -21.64
C TYR A 132 7.01 -5.96 -20.58
N GLY A 133 6.25 -5.89 -19.47
CA GLY A 133 6.27 -6.86 -18.37
C GLY A 133 7.44 -6.67 -17.40
N ALA A 134 7.94 -5.43 -17.26
CA ALA A 134 8.91 -5.06 -16.24
C ALA A 134 8.22 -4.85 -14.89
N SER A 135 8.87 -5.26 -13.80
CA SER A 135 8.39 -5.02 -12.44
C SER A 135 8.89 -3.70 -11.86
N ASP A 136 10.09 -3.27 -12.25
CA ASP A 136 10.71 -2.05 -11.74
C ASP A 136 11.44 -1.32 -12.88
N LEU A 137 11.41 0.03 -12.82
CA LEU A 137 12.24 0.94 -13.59
C LEU A 137 13.20 1.67 -12.67
N HIS A 138 14.41 1.89 -13.13
CA HIS A 138 15.39 2.71 -12.46
C HIS A 138 15.99 3.75 -13.40
N LEU A 139 15.86 5.02 -13.01
CA LEU A 139 16.49 6.16 -13.66
C LEU A 139 17.52 6.74 -12.68
N SER A 140 18.79 6.68 -13.03
CA SER A 140 19.88 7.12 -12.16
C SER A 140 20.87 7.98 -12.91
N SER A 141 21.31 9.08 -12.32
CA SER A 141 22.30 9.98 -12.89
C SER A 141 23.61 9.26 -13.18
N ASN A 142 24.19 9.57 -14.31
CA ASN A 142 25.45 9.00 -14.78
C ASN A 142 25.46 7.47 -14.93
N ALA A 143 24.27 6.88 -15.22
CA ALA A 143 24.10 5.47 -15.47
C ALA A 143 23.14 5.23 -16.67
N PRO A 144 23.23 4.11 -17.37
CA PRO A 144 22.19 3.69 -18.31
C PRO A 144 20.88 3.40 -17.58
N MET A 145 19.73 3.70 -18.21
CA MET A 145 18.43 3.27 -17.73
C MET A 145 18.39 1.74 -17.59
N PHE A 146 17.85 1.23 -16.49
CA PHE A 146 17.67 -0.19 -16.32
C PHE A 146 16.32 -0.56 -15.73
N ILE A 147 15.88 -1.76 -16.05
CA ILE A 147 14.63 -2.34 -15.58
C ILE A 147 14.89 -3.66 -14.88
N ARG A 148 13.90 -4.10 -14.11
CA ARG A 148 13.86 -5.46 -13.57
C ARG A 148 12.72 -6.23 -14.26
N LYS A 149 13.06 -7.36 -14.85
CA LYS A 149 12.10 -8.26 -15.51
C LYS A 149 12.42 -9.70 -15.10
N ASN A 150 11.42 -10.44 -14.62
CA ASN A 150 11.60 -11.82 -14.14
C ASN A 150 12.74 -11.97 -13.12
N LEU A 151 12.87 -11.01 -12.19
CA LEU A 151 13.93 -10.91 -11.18
C LEU A 151 15.34 -10.58 -11.73
N LEU A 152 15.52 -10.49 -13.03
CA LEU A 152 16.80 -10.15 -13.68
C LEU A 152 16.84 -8.64 -13.98
N LEU A 153 18.06 -8.10 -13.91
CA LEU A 153 18.33 -6.73 -14.29
C LEU A 153 18.64 -6.68 -15.79
N GLU A 154 17.91 -5.82 -16.52
CA GLU A 154 18.08 -5.57 -17.95
C GLU A 154 18.37 -4.08 -18.17
N ARG A 155 19.44 -3.76 -18.92
CA ARG A 155 19.77 -2.38 -19.29
C ARG A 155 19.10 -2.03 -20.60
N ILE A 156 18.38 -0.93 -20.60
CA ILE A 156 17.81 -0.35 -21.81
C ILE A 156 18.79 0.68 -22.34
N ASP A 157 19.17 0.57 -23.62
CA ASP A 157 20.17 1.44 -24.26
C ASP A 157 21.50 1.50 -23.46
N PRO A 158 22.24 0.37 -23.32
CA PRO A 158 23.38 0.28 -22.43
C PRO A 158 24.57 1.17 -22.85
N GLU A 159 24.59 1.67 -24.09
CA GLU A 159 25.63 2.55 -24.62
C GLU A 159 25.39 4.02 -24.27
N TRP A 160 24.18 4.36 -23.77
CA TRP A 160 23.83 5.72 -23.38
C TRP A 160 23.76 5.88 -21.86
N VAL A 161 24.60 6.76 -21.35
CA VAL A 161 24.64 7.17 -19.94
C VAL A 161 23.81 8.44 -19.78
N MET A 162 22.81 8.40 -18.93
CA MET A 162 21.88 9.52 -18.73
C MET A 162 22.56 10.67 -17.98
N PRO A 163 22.58 11.90 -18.53
CA PRO A 163 23.05 13.08 -17.82
C PRO A 163 22.23 13.38 -16.55
N ASP A 164 22.85 13.93 -15.52
CA ASP A 164 22.18 14.27 -14.27
C ASP A 164 20.97 15.20 -14.49
N GLU A 165 21.12 16.23 -15.33
CA GLU A 165 20.04 17.17 -15.66
C GLU A 165 18.80 16.48 -16.23
N ASP A 166 18.99 15.51 -17.14
CA ASP A 166 17.90 14.76 -17.76
C ASP A 166 17.20 13.86 -16.73
N VAL A 167 17.97 13.21 -15.86
CA VAL A 167 17.44 12.35 -14.78
C VAL A 167 16.64 13.17 -13.77
N VAL A 168 17.14 14.33 -13.36
CA VAL A 168 16.43 15.25 -12.47
C VAL A 168 15.11 15.70 -13.11
N ARG A 169 15.13 16.12 -14.37
CA ARG A 169 13.91 16.52 -15.10
C ARG A 169 12.89 15.41 -15.19
N LEU A 170 13.29 14.19 -15.55
CA LEU A 170 12.41 13.02 -15.64
C LEU A 170 11.80 12.66 -14.27
N ASN A 171 12.64 12.57 -13.24
CA ASN A 171 12.19 12.15 -11.90
C ASN A 171 11.30 13.20 -11.22
N MET A 172 11.49 14.49 -11.53
CA MET A 172 10.66 15.59 -11.00
C MET A 172 9.41 15.85 -11.83
N ALA A 173 9.34 15.34 -13.08
CA ALA A 173 8.31 15.70 -14.06
C ALA A 173 6.86 15.44 -13.59
N LEU A 174 6.66 14.39 -12.78
CA LEU A 174 5.33 13.95 -12.33
C LEU A 174 5.03 14.32 -10.87
N LEU A 175 5.90 15.07 -10.22
CA LEU A 175 5.70 15.54 -8.84
C LEU A 175 4.93 16.86 -8.82
N SER A 176 4.05 17.04 -7.82
CA SER A 176 3.47 18.35 -7.51
C SER A 176 4.55 19.29 -6.97
N GLU A 177 4.29 20.60 -6.97
CA GLU A 177 5.26 21.57 -6.46
C GLU A 177 5.55 21.36 -4.96
N GLU A 178 4.54 20.98 -4.17
CA GLU A 178 4.69 20.63 -2.76
C GLU A 178 5.61 19.41 -2.57
N GLN A 179 5.42 18.37 -3.39
CA GLN A 179 6.27 17.17 -3.38
C GLN A 179 7.70 17.50 -3.79
N ARG A 180 7.90 18.39 -4.77
CA ARG A 180 9.23 18.88 -5.18
C ARG A 180 9.92 19.63 -4.06
N GLU A 181 9.21 20.51 -3.34
CA GLU A 181 9.76 21.21 -2.18
C GLU A 181 10.09 20.25 -1.03
N GLN A 182 9.22 19.29 -0.74
CA GLN A 182 9.46 18.27 0.26
C GLN A 182 10.72 17.47 -0.06
N PHE A 183 10.85 17.01 -1.31
CA PHE A 183 12.02 16.26 -1.75
C PHE A 183 13.30 17.09 -1.67
N ARG A 184 13.26 18.40 -2.05
CA ARG A 184 14.44 19.29 -1.89
C ARG A 184 14.90 19.41 -0.44
N LYS A 185 13.96 19.31 0.53
CA LYS A 185 14.28 19.40 1.97
C LYS A 185 14.76 18.07 2.55
N SER A 186 14.11 16.95 2.19
CA SER A 186 14.40 15.62 2.75
C SER A 186 15.53 14.89 2.04
N GLN A 187 15.76 15.18 0.75
CA GLN A 187 16.71 14.52 -0.16
C GLN A 187 16.39 13.05 -0.46
N ASP A 188 15.34 12.51 0.14
CA ASP A 188 14.73 11.23 -0.17
C ASP A 188 13.19 11.32 -0.05
N MET A 189 12.47 10.50 -0.81
CA MET A 189 11.01 10.49 -0.79
C MET A 189 10.50 9.15 -1.30
N SER A 190 9.42 8.65 -0.68
CA SER A 190 8.66 7.50 -1.18
C SER A 190 7.20 7.93 -1.34
N ILE A 191 6.63 7.73 -2.54
CA ILE A 191 5.25 8.14 -2.87
C ILE A 191 4.56 7.09 -3.74
N GLY A 192 3.23 7.07 -3.71
CA GLY A 192 2.39 6.39 -4.69
C GLY A 192 2.13 7.31 -5.89
N LEU A 193 2.47 6.88 -7.10
CA LEU A 193 2.19 7.61 -8.34
C LEU A 193 1.10 6.88 -9.13
N GLN A 194 0.03 7.61 -9.52
CA GLN A 194 -1.06 7.08 -10.31
C GLN A 194 -1.01 7.64 -11.74
N ILE A 195 -1.07 6.76 -12.75
CA ILE A 195 -1.12 7.15 -14.18
C ILE A 195 -2.24 6.34 -14.85
N GLY A 196 -3.38 6.96 -15.11
CA GLY A 196 -4.57 6.26 -15.54
C GLY A 196 -4.95 5.18 -14.50
N LYS A 197 -5.04 3.92 -14.91
CA LYS A 197 -5.26 2.79 -14.01
C LYS A 197 -3.97 2.22 -13.41
N ALA A 198 -2.80 2.53 -13.99
CA ALA A 198 -1.52 2.01 -13.51
C ALA A 198 -1.06 2.78 -12.26
N ARG A 199 -0.63 2.05 -11.24
CA ARG A 199 -0.05 2.62 -10.02
C ARG A 199 1.40 2.18 -9.87
N PHE A 200 2.23 3.10 -9.38
CA PHE A 200 3.65 2.88 -9.16
C PHE A 200 4.02 3.29 -7.73
N ARG A 201 4.74 2.44 -7.02
CA ARG A 201 5.49 2.86 -5.84
C ARG A 201 6.78 3.48 -6.30
N THR A 202 6.95 4.76 -6.03
CA THR A 202 8.07 5.56 -6.49
C THR A 202 8.96 5.94 -5.31
N ALA A 203 10.24 5.66 -5.41
CA ALA A 203 11.25 6.09 -4.46
C ALA A 203 12.27 6.98 -5.17
N LEU A 204 12.47 8.18 -4.65
CA LEU A 204 13.42 9.17 -5.15
C LEU A 204 14.48 9.42 -4.11
N MET A 205 15.75 9.53 -4.51
CA MET A 205 16.86 9.83 -3.60
C MET A 205 18.01 10.54 -4.31
N PHE A 206 18.82 11.26 -3.56
CA PHE A 206 20.13 11.69 -4.01
C PHE A 206 21.22 10.69 -3.62
N HIS A 207 22.19 10.51 -4.52
CA HIS A 207 23.39 9.73 -4.28
C HIS A 207 24.63 10.47 -4.80
N LYS A 208 25.81 9.87 -4.66
CA LYS A 208 27.10 10.53 -4.97
C LYS A 208 27.23 11.07 -6.40
N ASP A 209 26.51 10.49 -7.36
CA ASP A 209 26.61 10.85 -8.79
C ASP A 209 25.40 11.67 -9.27
N GLY A 210 24.46 12.05 -8.38
CA GLY A 210 23.28 12.85 -8.67
C GLY A 210 21.99 12.23 -8.12
N MET A 211 20.87 12.36 -8.86
CA MET A 211 19.56 11.88 -8.48
C MET A 211 19.28 10.46 -8.99
N SER A 212 18.50 9.68 -8.23
CA SER A 212 17.96 8.40 -8.66
C SER A 212 16.46 8.30 -8.37
N GLY A 213 15.72 7.69 -9.30
CA GLY A 213 14.31 7.31 -9.16
C GLY A 213 14.12 5.83 -9.42
N ALA A 214 13.41 5.15 -8.53
CA ALA A 214 12.98 3.77 -8.67
C ALA A 214 11.45 3.73 -8.71
N TYR A 215 10.90 3.12 -9.75
CA TYR A 215 9.46 3.04 -10.01
C TYR A 215 9.05 1.57 -10.06
N ARG A 216 8.38 1.09 -9.03
CA ARG A 216 7.85 -0.28 -8.97
C ARG A 216 6.41 -0.29 -9.43
N LEU A 217 6.11 -1.07 -10.47
CA LEU A 217 4.76 -1.28 -10.94
C LEU A 217 3.96 -2.09 -9.91
N VAL A 218 2.80 -1.57 -9.55
CA VAL A 218 1.83 -2.28 -8.72
C VAL A 218 0.84 -3.02 -9.62
N PRO A 219 0.54 -4.29 -9.35
CA PRO A 219 -0.44 -5.04 -10.14
C PRO A 219 -1.85 -4.41 -10.02
N ASP A 220 -2.55 -4.28 -11.16
CA ASP A 220 -3.90 -3.70 -11.17
C ASP A 220 -4.98 -4.65 -10.65
N LYS A 221 -4.75 -5.95 -10.84
CA LYS A 221 -5.69 -7.00 -10.43
C LYS A 221 -5.34 -7.49 -9.03
N ILE A 222 -6.31 -7.41 -8.14
CA ILE A 222 -6.21 -8.08 -6.84
C ILE A 222 -6.36 -9.58 -7.09
N MET A 223 -5.32 -10.33 -6.78
CA MET A 223 -5.30 -11.78 -6.93
C MET A 223 -6.14 -12.44 -5.82
N THR A 224 -6.84 -13.50 -6.16
CA THR A 224 -7.51 -14.35 -5.16
C THR A 224 -6.48 -15.11 -4.32
N LEU A 225 -6.88 -15.62 -3.17
CA LEU A 225 -6.00 -16.43 -2.32
C LEU A 225 -5.44 -17.65 -3.08
N GLU A 226 -6.25 -18.27 -3.93
CA GLU A 226 -5.86 -19.41 -4.77
C GLU A 226 -4.86 -19.00 -5.87
N GLU A 227 -5.07 -17.86 -6.53
CA GLU A 227 -4.13 -17.31 -7.53
C GLU A 227 -2.77 -16.96 -6.89
N LEU A 228 -2.75 -16.53 -5.63
CA LEU A 228 -1.51 -16.33 -4.86
C LEU A 228 -0.79 -17.64 -4.58
N GLY A 229 -1.51 -18.76 -4.62
CA GLY A 229 -0.97 -20.09 -4.40
C GLY A 229 -1.35 -20.69 -3.04
N PHE A 230 -2.30 -20.14 -2.29
CA PHE A 230 -2.87 -20.85 -1.16
C PHE A 230 -3.57 -22.12 -1.64
N LEU A 231 -3.38 -23.24 -0.92
CA LEU A 231 -4.11 -24.47 -1.21
C LEU A 231 -5.61 -24.28 -0.88
N PRO A 232 -6.53 -24.93 -1.60
CA PRO A 232 -7.97 -24.64 -1.47
C PRO A 232 -8.53 -24.75 -0.05
N ASP A 233 -8.08 -25.77 0.72
CA ASP A 233 -8.51 -25.94 2.11
C ASP A 233 -7.94 -24.85 3.03
N ASP A 234 -6.70 -24.41 2.81
CA ASP A 234 -6.05 -23.35 3.57
C ASP A 234 -6.67 -21.98 3.23
N ALA A 235 -6.95 -21.72 1.94
CA ALA A 235 -7.69 -20.53 1.51
C ALA A 235 -9.07 -20.45 2.18
N LYS A 236 -9.78 -21.58 2.31
CA LYS A 236 -11.04 -21.66 3.06
C LYS A 236 -10.85 -21.34 4.54
N ASN A 237 -9.77 -21.83 5.17
CA ASN A 237 -9.47 -21.51 6.56
C ASN A 237 -9.14 -20.03 6.75
N ILE A 238 -8.40 -19.42 5.83
CA ILE A 238 -8.11 -17.98 5.85
C ILE A 238 -9.41 -17.17 5.72
N ARG A 239 -10.33 -17.55 4.82
CA ARG A 239 -11.66 -16.89 4.72
C ARG A 239 -12.41 -16.97 6.05
N ARG A 240 -12.38 -18.12 6.75
CA ARG A 240 -13.00 -18.25 8.08
C ARG A 240 -12.38 -17.33 9.14
N LEU A 241 -11.10 -16.99 9.02
CA LEU A 241 -10.51 -15.99 9.91
C LEU A 241 -11.10 -14.60 9.69
N LEU A 242 -11.56 -14.30 8.48
CA LEU A 242 -12.22 -13.04 8.13
C LEU A 242 -13.71 -13.01 8.52
N ASP A 243 -14.30 -14.13 8.93
CA ASP A 243 -15.67 -14.18 9.42
C ASP A 243 -15.81 -13.72 10.88
N TYR A 244 -14.69 -13.55 11.61
CA TYR A 244 -14.70 -13.02 12.96
C TYR A 244 -15.05 -11.53 12.95
N ASN A 245 -15.83 -11.09 13.95
CA ASN A 245 -16.15 -9.68 14.13
C ASN A 245 -15.03 -8.93 14.87
N ASN A 246 -14.20 -9.64 15.63
CA ASN A 246 -13.07 -9.06 16.34
C ASN A 246 -11.91 -10.05 16.45
N GLY A 247 -10.75 -9.53 16.75
CA GLY A 247 -9.53 -10.28 16.98
C GLY A 247 -8.38 -9.83 16.11
N LEU A 248 -7.23 -10.50 16.25
CA LEU A 248 -5.99 -10.15 15.58
C LEU A 248 -5.60 -11.25 14.59
N ILE A 249 -5.36 -10.88 13.35
CA ILE A 249 -4.79 -11.73 12.31
C ILE A 249 -3.44 -11.14 11.92
N LEU A 250 -2.40 -11.97 11.87
CA LEU A 250 -1.05 -11.53 11.50
C LEU A 250 -0.61 -12.19 10.19
N VAL A 251 -0.18 -11.38 9.23
CA VAL A 251 0.44 -11.84 7.97
C VAL A 251 1.92 -11.49 8.02
N THR A 252 2.79 -12.50 8.05
CA THR A 252 4.21 -12.28 8.32
C THR A 252 5.10 -12.92 7.26
N GLY A 253 6.36 -12.51 7.21
CA GLY A 253 7.35 -13.03 6.27
C GLY A 253 8.42 -12.00 5.97
N PRO A 254 9.56 -12.40 5.36
CA PRO A 254 10.63 -11.50 5.01
C PRO A 254 10.17 -10.43 4.00
N LEU A 255 11.03 -9.43 3.76
CA LEU A 255 10.82 -8.45 2.70
C LEU A 255 10.63 -9.15 1.35
N GLY A 256 9.67 -8.69 0.55
CA GLY A 256 9.36 -9.28 -0.75
C GLY A 256 8.65 -10.64 -0.68
N SER A 257 8.10 -11.05 0.46
CA SER A 257 7.34 -12.31 0.57
C SER A 257 5.88 -12.21 0.10
N GLY A 258 5.42 -11.05 -0.37
CA GLY A 258 4.06 -10.83 -0.89
C GLY A 258 3.02 -10.52 0.18
N LYS A 259 3.41 -10.03 1.37
CA LYS A 259 2.48 -9.68 2.46
C LYS A 259 1.41 -8.69 2.03
N THR A 260 1.80 -7.59 1.41
CA THR A 260 0.88 -6.55 0.90
C THR A 260 -0.16 -7.12 -0.06
N THR A 261 0.28 -8.02 -0.96
CA THR A 261 -0.63 -8.67 -1.93
C THR A 261 -1.60 -9.62 -1.22
N THR A 262 -1.14 -10.35 -0.21
CA THR A 262 -2.01 -11.22 0.61
C THR A 262 -3.00 -10.39 1.42
N LEU A 263 -2.55 -9.29 2.04
CA LEU A 263 -3.44 -8.34 2.72
C LEU A 263 -4.53 -7.82 1.80
N ALA A 264 -4.15 -7.34 0.61
CA ALA A 264 -5.11 -6.84 -0.37
C ALA A 264 -6.12 -7.93 -0.79
N SER A 265 -5.66 -9.18 -0.96
CA SER A 265 -6.52 -10.32 -1.24
C SER A 265 -7.49 -10.62 -0.08
N MET A 266 -7.04 -10.51 1.18
CA MET A 266 -7.89 -10.69 2.36
C MET A 266 -8.94 -9.58 2.48
N VAL A 267 -8.54 -8.31 2.23
CA VAL A 267 -9.47 -7.17 2.18
C VAL A 267 -10.50 -7.37 1.07
N GLU A 268 -10.08 -7.84 -0.11
CA GLU A 268 -10.98 -8.13 -1.23
C GLU A 268 -11.98 -9.25 -0.92
N VAL A 269 -11.55 -10.28 -0.15
CA VAL A 269 -12.47 -11.31 0.35
C VAL A 269 -13.52 -10.69 1.26
N ALA A 270 -13.14 -9.88 2.24
CA ALA A 270 -14.08 -9.18 3.13
C ALA A 270 -15.02 -8.26 2.32
N ASN A 271 -14.47 -7.48 1.40
CA ASN A 271 -15.20 -6.55 0.53
C ASN A 271 -16.26 -7.23 -0.36
N ASN A 272 -16.05 -8.50 -0.72
CA ASN A 272 -17.02 -9.29 -1.51
C ASN A 272 -18.03 -10.06 -0.65
N THR A 273 -17.77 -10.26 0.66
CA THR A 273 -18.57 -11.15 1.50
C THR A 273 -19.24 -10.48 2.69
N ARG A 274 -18.76 -9.27 3.09
CA ARG A 274 -19.22 -8.54 4.27
C ARG A 274 -19.80 -7.17 3.88
N GLN A 275 -20.40 -6.47 4.85
CA GLN A 275 -20.98 -5.12 4.71
C GLN A 275 -20.44 -4.24 5.85
N ASP A 276 -19.12 -4.11 5.89
CA ASP A 276 -18.37 -3.51 6.98
C ASP A 276 -17.67 -2.23 6.54
N HIS A 277 -17.25 -1.42 7.51
CA HIS A 277 -16.29 -0.33 7.30
C HIS A 277 -14.87 -0.85 7.50
N VAL A 278 -14.08 -0.83 6.45
CA VAL A 278 -12.67 -1.25 6.44
C VAL A 278 -11.79 -0.01 6.38
N ILE A 279 -10.95 0.20 7.39
CA ILE A 279 -9.93 1.26 7.36
C ILE A 279 -8.57 0.61 7.19
N THR A 280 -7.80 1.04 6.17
CA THR A 280 -6.41 0.63 6.01
C THR A 280 -5.47 1.78 6.35
N VAL A 281 -4.30 1.45 6.91
CA VAL A 281 -3.20 2.39 7.16
C VAL A 281 -1.94 1.80 6.53
N GLU A 282 -1.39 2.48 5.54
CA GLU A 282 -0.34 1.95 4.66
C GLU A 282 0.76 3.00 4.40
N ASP A 283 1.98 2.54 4.10
CA ASP A 283 3.14 3.39 3.80
C ASP A 283 3.99 2.82 2.65
N PRO A 284 3.73 3.25 1.39
CA PRO A 284 2.53 3.90 0.89
C PRO A 284 1.39 2.90 0.57
N ILE A 285 0.21 3.39 0.11
CA ILE A 285 -0.84 2.55 -0.47
C ILE A 285 -0.30 1.93 -1.77
N GLU A 286 -0.07 0.61 -1.77
CA GLU A 286 0.37 -0.11 -2.98
C GLU A 286 -0.83 -0.51 -3.86
N ILE A 287 -1.86 -1.12 -3.29
CA ILE A 287 -3.01 -1.64 -4.04
C ILE A 287 -4.27 -0.85 -3.65
N VAL A 288 -4.86 -0.17 -4.63
CA VAL A 288 -6.10 0.58 -4.40
C VAL A 288 -7.29 -0.36 -4.41
N GLN A 289 -8.08 -0.30 -3.36
CA GLN A 289 -9.30 -1.08 -3.18
C GLN A 289 -10.52 -0.25 -3.61
N THR A 290 -11.42 -0.85 -4.36
CA THR A 290 -12.71 -0.23 -4.70
C THR A 290 -13.78 -0.77 -3.79
N SER A 291 -14.53 0.08 -3.10
CA SER A 291 -15.66 -0.32 -2.24
C SER A 291 -16.71 -1.10 -3.03
N LYS A 292 -17.17 -2.22 -2.48
CA LYS A 292 -18.21 -3.11 -3.03
C LYS A 292 -19.28 -3.39 -1.99
N GLY A 293 -19.16 -4.50 -1.24
CA GLY A 293 -19.98 -4.78 -0.07
C GLY A 293 -19.56 -3.94 1.15
N CYS A 294 -18.25 -3.75 1.32
CA CYS A 294 -17.68 -2.93 2.37
C CYS A 294 -17.45 -1.48 1.91
N GLN A 295 -17.51 -0.54 2.84
CA GLN A 295 -16.93 0.79 2.67
C GLN A 295 -15.43 0.69 2.98
N ILE A 296 -14.56 1.02 2.02
CA ILE A 296 -13.10 0.95 2.21
C ILE A 296 -12.53 2.36 2.27
N THR A 297 -11.84 2.65 3.36
CA THR A 297 -11.15 3.92 3.62
C THR A 297 -9.65 3.63 3.74
N GLN A 298 -8.87 3.93 2.70
CA GLN A 298 -7.41 3.75 2.70
C GLN A 298 -6.72 5.04 3.11
N ARG A 299 -5.79 4.95 4.08
CA ARG A 299 -5.03 6.10 4.59
C ARG A 299 -3.54 5.88 4.39
N GLU A 300 -2.91 6.77 3.65
CA GLU A 300 -1.47 6.75 3.40
C GLU A 300 -0.72 7.59 4.42
N ILE A 301 0.37 7.06 4.98
CA ILE A 301 1.28 7.81 5.84
C ILE A 301 1.97 8.91 5.03
N GLY A 302 2.12 10.08 5.63
CA GLY A 302 2.73 11.25 4.99
C GLY A 302 1.77 12.07 4.13
N THR A 303 0.72 11.45 3.59
CA THR A 303 -0.29 12.13 2.76
C THR A 303 -1.61 12.33 3.52
N CYS A 304 -2.16 11.26 4.11
CA CYS A 304 -3.46 11.29 4.80
C CYS A 304 -3.30 11.39 6.32
N THR A 305 -2.15 11.05 6.85
CA THR A 305 -1.85 11.01 8.28
C THR A 305 -0.35 11.07 8.52
N ASN A 306 0.08 11.51 9.70
CA ASN A 306 1.50 11.73 9.99
C ASN A 306 2.27 10.43 10.30
N ASN A 307 1.63 9.44 10.94
CA ASN A 307 2.24 8.17 11.32
C ASN A 307 1.17 7.12 11.67
N TYR A 308 1.60 5.86 11.84
CA TYR A 308 0.71 4.74 12.18
C TYR A 308 -0.05 4.95 13.48
N HIS A 309 0.60 5.44 14.54
CA HIS A 309 -0.04 5.70 15.84
C HIS A 309 -1.20 6.70 15.73
N ALA A 310 -0.96 7.85 15.10
CA ALA A 310 -2.00 8.87 14.89
C ALA A 310 -3.16 8.33 14.03
N ALA A 311 -2.83 7.57 12.97
CA ALA A 311 -3.81 6.96 12.10
C ALA A 311 -4.71 5.97 12.82
N LEU A 312 -4.14 5.06 13.62
CA LEU A 312 -4.90 4.05 14.39
C LEU A 312 -5.76 4.69 15.46
N LYS A 313 -5.23 5.70 16.19
CA LYS A 313 -6.00 6.44 17.18
C LYS A 313 -7.19 7.19 16.58
N ALA A 314 -7.05 7.69 15.35
CA ALA A 314 -8.17 8.30 14.62
C ALA A 314 -9.13 7.21 14.12
N ALA A 315 -8.63 6.12 13.54
CA ALA A 315 -9.44 5.02 13.01
C ALA A 315 -10.44 4.49 14.06
N LEU A 316 -10.03 4.30 15.30
CA LEU A 316 -10.91 3.86 16.41
C LEU A 316 -12.10 4.79 16.71
N ARG A 317 -12.18 5.97 16.08
CA ARG A 317 -13.28 6.94 16.23
C ARG A 317 -14.13 7.07 14.98
N GLU A 318 -13.77 6.34 13.92
CA GLU A 318 -14.40 6.38 12.59
C GLU A 318 -15.35 5.18 12.38
N ASP A 319 -15.77 4.53 13.47
CA ASP A 319 -16.68 3.36 13.46
C ASP A 319 -16.22 2.24 12.51
N PRO A 320 -14.96 1.74 12.62
CA PRO A 320 -14.46 0.68 11.77
C PRO A 320 -14.87 -0.69 12.33
N ASP A 321 -15.19 -1.63 11.44
CA ASP A 321 -15.32 -3.05 11.78
C ASP A 321 -13.99 -3.78 11.58
N ILE A 322 -13.27 -3.41 10.50
CA ILE A 322 -11.97 -4.02 10.15
C ILE A 322 -10.90 -2.93 10.05
N ILE A 323 -9.78 -3.13 10.73
CA ILE A 323 -8.60 -2.26 10.66
C ILE A 323 -7.45 -3.05 10.06
N VAL A 324 -6.87 -2.54 8.98
CA VAL A 324 -5.72 -3.15 8.30
C VAL A 324 -4.49 -2.27 8.51
N ILE A 325 -3.42 -2.88 9.02
CA ILE A 325 -2.17 -2.18 9.34
C ILE A 325 -1.08 -2.72 8.40
N GLY A 326 -0.61 -1.86 7.51
CA GLY A 326 0.42 -2.21 6.51
C GLY A 326 1.66 -2.81 7.16
N GLU A 327 2.20 -2.16 8.19
CA GLU A 327 3.37 -2.66 8.92
C GLU A 327 3.30 -2.30 10.42
N MET A 328 3.65 -3.27 11.28
CA MET A 328 3.66 -3.14 12.73
C MET A 328 5.11 -3.17 13.24
N HIS A 329 5.76 -2.00 13.32
CA HIS A 329 7.20 -1.93 13.66
C HIS A 329 7.50 -1.57 15.09
N ASP A 330 6.70 -0.69 15.67
CA ASP A 330 6.95 -0.07 16.96
C ASP A 330 5.95 -0.51 18.04
N LEU A 331 6.31 -0.25 19.30
CA LEU A 331 5.53 -0.60 20.46
C LEU A 331 4.12 -0.02 20.41
N GLU A 332 3.99 1.26 20.07
CA GLU A 332 2.71 1.97 20.12
C GLU A 332 1.73 1.43 19.07
N THR A 333 2.21 1.11 17.87
CA THR A 333 1.41 0.49 16.80
C THR A 333 0.93 -0.91 17.22
N ILE A 334 1.81 -1.73 17.81
CA ILE A 334 1.47 -3.08 18.26
C ILE A 334 0.47 -3.03 19.43
N GLU A 335 0.67 -2.14 20.39
CA GLU A 335 -0.24 -1.93 21.54
C GLU A 335 -1.64 -1.53 21.08
N ASN A 336 -1.73 -0.55 20.16
CA ASN A 336 -3.00 -0.11 19.60
C ASN A 336 -3.70 -1.25 18.81
N ALA A 337 -2.95 -2.04 18.03
CA ALA A 337 -3.50 -3.17 17.30
C ALA A 337 -4.09 -4.24 18.23
N ILE A 338 -3.37 -4.61 19.30
CA ILE A 338 -3.86 -5.56 20.31
C ILE A 338 -5.11 -5.00 21.01
N THR A 339 -5.06 -3.74 21.44
CA THR A 339 -6.19 -3.09 22.13
C THR A 339 -7.41 -3.01 21.22
N ALA A 340 -7.26 -2.61 19.97
CA ALA A 340 -8.37 -2.58 19.00
C ALA A 340 -8.97 -3.97 18.80
N SER A 341 -8.13 -5.01 18.72
CA SER A 341 -8.58 -6.40 18.54
C SER A 341 -9.39 -6.95 19.73
N GLU A 342 -9.15 -6.43 20.93
CA GLU A 342 -9.94 -6.79 22.14
C GLU A 342 -11.22 -5.97 22.27
N THR A 343 -11.20 -4.72 21.80
CA THR A 343 -12.32 -3.77 21.97
C THR A 343 -13.39 -3.86 20.89
N GLY A 344 -13.36 -4.89 20.05
CA GLY A 344 -14.47 -5.21 19.13
C GLY A 344 -14.13 -5.15 17.65
N HIS A 345 -12.88 -4.84 17.27
CA HIS A 345 -12.47 -4.70 15.86
C HIS A 345 -11.70 -5.93 15.37
N LEU A 346 -11.89 -6.30 14.11
CA LEU A 346 -11.03 -7.27 13.45
C LEU A 346 -9.79 -6.54 12.92
N VAL A 347 -8.62 -6.83 13.49
CA VAL A 347 -7.36 -6.20 13.12
C VAL A 347 -6.53 -7.17 12.29
N ILE A 348 -6.05 -6.73 11.13
CA ILE A 348 -5.16 -7.48 10.26
C ILE A 348 -3.85 -6.68 10.13
N GLY A 349 -2.74 -7.23 10.59
CA GLY A 349 -1.45 -6.53 10.56
C GLY A 349 -0.31 -7.34 9.99
N THR A 350 0.78 -6.67 9.56
CA THR A 350 1.98 -7.38 9.09
C THR A 350 3.19 -7.18 9.97
N LEU A 351 4.07 -8.21 9.95
CA LEU A 351 5.38 -8.23 10.59
C LEU A 351 6.42 -8.90 9.69
N HIS A 352 7.71 -8.76 9.99
CA HIS A 352 8.81 -9.31 9.19
C HIS A 352 9.41 -10.63 9.75
N THR A 353 8.64 -11.36 10.50
CA THR A 353 9.04 -12.64 11.11
C THR A 353 8.79 -13.83 10.18
N CYS A 354 9.55 -14.91 10.35
CA CYS A 354 9.57 -16.05 9.43
C CYS A 354 8.75 -17.26 9.88
N ASP A 355 8.26 -17.28 11.11
CA ASP A 355 7.45 -18.36 11.70
C ASP A 355 6.55 -17.82 12.84
N ALA A 356 5.53 -18.58 13.21
CA ALA A 356 4.53 -18.16 14.19
C ALA A 356 5.09 -17.96 15.60
N GLY A 357 6.05 -18.80 16.02
CA GLY A 357 6.69 -18.67 17.33
C GLY A 357 7.47 -17.37 17.45
N ASN A 358 8.31 -17.07 16.45
CA ASN A 358 9.06 -15.82 16.41
C ASN A 358 8.16 -14.60 16.20
N THR A 359 7.02 -14.76 15.52
CA THR A 359 6.02 -13.69 15.40
C THR A 359 5.48 -13.29 16.78
N LEU A 360 5.05 -14.25 17.57
CA LEU A 360 4.54 -14.00 18.91
C LEU A 360 5.62 -13.45 19.84
N ASN A 361 6.84 -13.97 19.77
CA ASN A 361 7.95 -13.42 20.54
C ASN A 361 8.19 -11.96 20.16
N ARG A 362 8.21 -11.62 18.87
CA ARG A 362 8.41 -10.23 18.40
C ARG A 362 7.33 -9.29 18.89
N VAL A 363 6.07 -9.73 18.90
CA VAL A 363 4.95 -8.96 19.46
C VAL A 363 5.13 -8.68 20.95
N LEU A 364 5.69 -9.64 21.69
CA LEU A 364 5.89 -9.51 23.15
C LEU A 364 7.16 -8.74 23.52
N ASP A 365 8.23 -8.93 22.75
CA ASP A 365 9.57 -8.39 23.08
C ASP A 365 9.67 -6.87 22.95
N VAL A 366 8.75 -6.23 22.25
CA VAL A 366 8.70 -4.75 22.19
C VAL A 366 8.22 -4.13 23.51
N PHE A 367 7.54 -4.91 24.37
CA PHE A 367 7.01 -4.42 25.64
C PHE A 367 8.00 -4.61 26.80
N PRO A 368 8.02 -3.71 27.76
CA PRO A 368 8.77 -3.90 28.99
C PRO A 368 8.41 -5.23 29.68
N PRO A 369 9.36 -5.92 30.33
CA PRO A 369 9.12 -7.21 30.97
C PRO A 369 7.95 -7.23 31.97
N SER A 370 7.69 -6.10 32.65
CA SER A 370 6.57 -5.96 33.59
C SER A 370 5.20 -6.02 32.93
N GLN A 371 5.08 -5.65 31.65
CA GLN A 371 3.83 -5.63 30.89
C GLN A 371 3.59 -6.91 30.10
N GLN A 372 4.65 -7.68 29.80
CA GLN A 372 4.57 -8.87 28.95
C GLN A 372 3.53 -9.92 29.43
N PRO A 373 3.34 -10.20 30.73
CA PRO A 373 2.30 -11.13 31.16
C PRO A 373 0.88 -10.69 30.78
N GLN A 374 0.58 -9.39 30.90
CA GLN A 374 -0.70 -8.83 30.50
C GLN A 374 -0.88 -8.92 28.99
N ILE A 375 0.12 -8.51 28.21
CA ILE A 375 0.08 -8.57 26.74
C ILE A 375 -0.07 -10.00 26.24
N ARG A 376 0.57 -11.00 26.87
CA ARG A 376 0.35 -12.42 26.56
C ARG A 376 -1.10 -12.83 26.78
N ALA A 377 -1.70 -12.44 27.90
CA ALA A 377 -3.10 -12.74 28.17
C ALA A 377 -4.02 -12.12 27.10
N MET A 378 -3.83 -10.83 26.78
CA MET A 378 -4.58 -10.12 25.75
C MET A 378 -4.41 -10.79 24.38
N THR A 379 -3.16 -11.01 23.95
CA THR A 379 -2.86 -11.64 22.65
C THR A 379 -3.42 -13.08 22.58
N SER A 380 -3.36 -13.86 23.66
CA SER A 380 -3.90 -15.22 23.68
C SER A 380 -5.40 -15.28 23.44
N GLY A 381 -6.14 -14.26 23.93
CA GLY A 381 -7.60 -14.13 23.76
C GLY A 381 -8.01 -13.55 22.41
N SER A 382 -7.30 -12.54 21.95
CA SER A 382 -7.65 -11.79 20.73
C SER A 382 -7.11 -12.40 19.44
N LEU A 383 -5.97 -13.11 19.45
CA LEU A 383 -5.40 -13.72 18.25
C LEU A 383 -6.40 -14.68 17.59
N ARG A 384 -6.53 -14.60 16.28
CA ARG A 384 -7.32 -15.55 15.44
C ARG A 384 -6.42 -16.44 14.62
N GLY A 385 -5.37 -15.93 14.01
CA GLY A 385 -4.42 -16.70 13.24
C GLY A 385 -3.16 -15.93 12.86
N ILE A 386 -2.14 -16.71 12.45
CA ILE A 386 -0.88 -16.18 11.90
C ILE A 386 -0.61 -16.89 10.60
N ILE A 387 -0.32 -16.13 9.55
CA ILE A 387 0.08 -16.60 8.22
C ILE A 387 1.53 -16.18 8.01
N CYS A 388 2.48 -17.10 8.07
CA CYS A 388 3.88 -16.80 7.80
C CYS A 388 4.25 -17.27 6.40
N GLN A 389 4.57 -16.36 5.48
CA GLN A 389 4.71 -16.68 4.07
C GLN A 389 6.08 -16.35 3.47
N ARG A 390 6.40 -17.03 2.36
CA ARG A 390 7.58 -16.81 1.51
C ARG A 390 7.19 -16.94 0.05
N LEU A 391 7.84 -16.19 -0.83
CA LEU A 391 7.75 -16.40 -2.27
C LEU A 391 8.80 -17.40 -2.73
N LEU A 392 8.38 -18.35 -3.58
CA LEU A 392 9.22 -19.37 -4.18
C LEU A 392 8.99 -19.42 -5.69
N PRO A 393 9.99 -19.88 -6.48
CA PRO A 393 9.80 -20.19 -7.88
C PRO A 393 8.72 -21.27 -8.07
N ALA A 394 7.73 -21.00 -8.91
CA ALA A 394 6.70 -21.97 -9.29
C ALA A 394 7.23 -22.92 -10.37
N ALA A 395 6.74 -24.16 -10.38
CA ALA A 395 7.16 -25.18 -11.34
C ALA A 395 6.87 -24.80 -12.80
N ASN A 396 5.80 -24.03 -13.04
CA ASN A 396 5.36 -23.58 -14.36
C ASN A 396 5.87 -22.16 -14.72
N GLY A 397 6.85 -21.64 -13.98
CA GLY A 397 7.35 -20.29 -14.10
C GLY A 397 6.60 -19.29 -13.23
N GLY A 398 7.22 -18.12 -12.99
CA GLY A 398 6.70 -17.11 -12.07
C GLY A 398 6.94 -17.49 -10.59
N LEU A 399 6.09 -16.98 -9.71
CA LEU A 399 6.23 -17.13 -8.25
C LEU A 399 4.96 -17.72 -7.66
N THR A 400 5.11 -18.47 -6.57
CA THR A 400 4.04 -18.98 -5.71
C THR A 400 4.41 -18.75 -4.25
N ILE A 401 3.44 -18.60 -3.36
CA ILE A 401 3.71 -18.52 -1.93
C ILE A 401 3.86 -19.92 -1.32
N ALA A 402 4.80 -20.08 -0.40
CA ALA A 402 4.81 -21.16 0.58
C ALA A 402 4.57 -20.53 1.96
N TYR A 403 3.85 -21.19 2.81
CA TYR A 403 3.40 -20.60 4.07
C TYR A 403 3.30 -21.60 5.20
N GLU A 404 3.26 -21.05 6.38
CA GLU A 404 2.87 -21.68 7.62
C GLU A 404 1.56 -21.03 8.09
N LEU A 405 0.56 -21.80 8.50
CA LEU A 405 -0.72 -21.31 8.98
C LEU A 405 -0.98 -21.80 10.41
N LEU A 406 -1.03 -20.88 11.35
CA LEU A 406 -1.44 -21.13 12.73
C LEU A 406 -2.86 -20.61 12.92
N ILE A 407 -3.73 -21.45 13.47
CA ILE A 407 -5.08 -21.09 13.91
C ILE A 407 -5.09 -21.08 15.43
N ASN A 408 -5.60 -20.04 16.05
CA ASN A 408 -5.67 -19.98 17.50
C ASN A 408 -6.75 -20.90 18.04
N THR A 409 -6.32 -22.03 18.56
CA THR A 409 -7.14 -22.97 19.30
C THR A 409 -6.91 -22.78 20.81
N ILE A 410 -7.73 -23.40 21.66
CA ILE A 410 -7.54 -23.37 23.13
C ILE A 410 -6.14 -23.83 23.51
N ALA A 411 -5.59 -24.84 22.84
CA ALA A 411 -4.23 -25.32 23.08
C ALA A 411 -3.18 -24.27 22.73
N VAL A 412 -3.33 -23.58 21.61
CA VAL A 412 -2.44 -22.49 21.18
C VAL A 412 -2.54 -21.30 22.12
N ALA A 413 -3.76 -20.89 22.50
CA ALA A 413 -4.00 -19.80 23.44
C ALA A 413 -3.33 -20.06 24.81
N ASN A 414 -3.41 -21.27 25.32
CA ASN A 414 -2.74 -21.66 26.56
C ASN A 414 -1.21 -21.57 26.44
N LEU A 415 -0.63 -22.03 25.32
CA LEU A 415 0.82 -21.93 25.09
C LEU A 415 1.29 -20.48 25.01
N ILE A 416 0.50 -19.60 24.41
CA ILE A 416 0.80 -18.15 24.33
C ILE A 416 0.75 -17.55 25.73
N SER A 417 -0.32 -17.79 26.47
CA SER A 417 -0.53 -17.29 27.83
C SER A 417 0.60 -17.72 28.78
N GLU A 418 1.06 -18.97 28.66
CA GLU A 418 2.14 -19.54 29.47
C GLU A 418 3.55 -19.15 28.98
N GLY A 419 3.67 -18.45 27.84
CA GLY A 419 4.95 -18.09 27.24
C GLY A 419 5.72 -19.26 26.62
N LYS A 420 5.04 -20.37 26.31
CA LYS A 420 5.64 -21.61 25.75
C LYS A 420 5.59 -21.62 24.21
N THR A 421 5.94 -20.51 23.58
CA THR A 421 5.89 -20.32 22.10
C THR A 421 6.73 -21.36 21.36
N TYR A 422 7.79 -21.90 21.96
CA TYR A 422 8.63 -22.95 21.40
C TYR A 422 7.89 -24.28 21.16
N GLN A 423 6.74 -24.53 21.79
CA GLN A 423 5.91 -25.73 21.59
C GLN A 423 4.90 -25.57 20.45
N LEU A 424 4.72 -24.36 19.90
CA LEU A 424 3.74 -24.09 18.86
C LEU A 424 3.96 -24.93 17.60
N LYS A 425 5.23 -25.10 17.17
CA LYS A 425 5.54 -25.90 15.99
C LYS A 425 5.03 -27.34 16.13
N ALA A 426 5.22 -27.98 17.28
CA ALA A 426 4.72 -29.34 17.55
C ALA A 426 3.19 -29.37 17.57
N THR A 427 2.54 -28.34 18.15
CA THR A 427 1.08 -28.22 18.18
C THR A 427 0.52 -28.05 16.78
N MET A 428 1.17 -27.26 15.92
CA MET A 428 0.77 -27.08 14.53
C MET A 428 0.90 -28.37 13.71
N GLN A 429 1.96 -29.14 13.90
CA GLN A 429 2.18 -30.41 13.20
C GLN A 429 1.01 -31.39 13.39
N ILE A 430 0.42 -31.45 14.59
CA ILE A 430 -0.71 -32.32 14.89
C ILE A 430 -2.07 -31.62 14.67
N GLY A 431 -2.06 -30.30 14.45
CA GLY A 431 -3.24 -29.43 14.33
C GLY A 431 -3.84 -29.36 12.94
N SER A 432 -3.49 -30.22 12.00
CA SER A 432 -4.00 -30.18 10.62
C SER A 432 -5.52 -30.30 10.52
N LYS A 433 -6.19 -31.01 11.43
CA LYS A 433 -7.66 -31.05 11.52
C LYS A 433 -8.30 -29.70 11.88
N ALA A 434 -7.55 -28.84 12.59
CA ALA A 434 -7.96 -27.48 12.90
C ALA A 434 -7.60 -26.48 11.80
N GLY A 435 -7.02 -26.93 10.69
CA GLY A 435 -6.61 -26.09 9.57
C GLY A 435 -5.20 -25.52 9.71
N MET A 436 -4.39 -26.00 10.64
CA MET A 436 -3.00 -25.59 10.80
C MET A 436 -2.06 -26.38 9.90
N CYS A 437 -1.01 -25.73 9.39
CA CYS A 437 0.09 -26.40 8.70
C CYS A 437 1.42 -25.72 9.01
N THR A 438 2.48 -26.52 9.11
CA THR A 438 3.85 -26.00 9.15
C THR A 438 4.35 -25.73 7.75
N LEU A 439 5.38 -24.90 7.59
CA LEU A 439 6.00 -24.61 6.30
C LEU A 439 6.45 -25.89 5.57
N ASP A 440 7.08 -26.84 6.31
CA ASP A 440 7.56 -28.09 5.72
C ASP A 440 6.40 -28.96 5.20
N GLN A 441 5.28 -29.04 5.93
CA GLN A 441 4.06 -29.71 5.47
C GLN A 441 3.47 -29.05 4.23
N ASN A 442 3.37 -27.72 4.21
CA ASN A 442 2.88 -26.97 3.06
C ASN A 442 3.75 -27.20 1.82
N LEU A 443 5.08 -27.15 1.96
CA LEU A 443 6.01 -27.42 0.87
C LEU A 443 5.82 -28.83 0.28
N LEU A 444 5.61 -29.85 1.14
CA LEU A 444 5.35 -31.21 0.69
C LEU A 444 4.05 -31.31 -0.12
N GLU A 445 2.97 -30.69 0.36
CA GLU A 445 1.68 -30.70 -0.34
C GLU A 445 1.76 -29.92 -1.66
N LYS A 446 2.46 -28.76 -1.69
CA LYS A 446 2.70 -28.02 -2.93
C LYS A 446 3.51 -28.79 -3.96
N PHE A 447 4.51 -29.55 -3.52
CA PHE A 447 5.24 -30.46 -4.40
C PHE A 447 4.32 -31.54 -4.97
N LYS A 448 3.52 -32.19 -4.14
CA LYS A 448 2.53 -33.21 -4.59
C LYS A 448 1.51 -32.64 -5.57
N ALA A 449 1.10 -31.38 -5.38
CA ALA A 449 0.20 -30.67 -6.29
C ALA A 449 0.89 -30.17 -7.58
N GLY A 450 2.22 -30.31 -7.70
CA GLY A 450 2.97 -29.85 -8.87
C GLY A 450 3.18 -28.33 -8.94
N HIS A 451 2.96 -27.60 -7.85
CA HIS A 451 3.14 -26.14 -7.80
C HIS A 451 4.62 -25.74 -7.72
N ILE A 452 5.47 -26.57 -7.12
CA ILE A 452 6.92 -26.33 -6.98
C ILE A 452 7.72 -27.58 -7.38
N THR A 453 8.96 -27.38 -7.80
CA THR A 453 9.86 -28.50 -8.16
C THR A 453 10.42 -29.19 -6.92
N TYR A 454 11.00 -30.38 -7.12
CA TYR A 454 11.69 -31.14 -6.06
C TYR A 454 12.84 -30.31 -5.45
N GLU A 455 13.64 -29.69 -6.30
CA GLU A 455 14.78 -28.87 -5.89
C GLU A 455 14.32 -27.67 -5.04
N THR A 456 13.24 -26.99 -5.47
CA THR A 456 12.66 -25.87 -4.72
C THR A 456 12.14 -26.33 -3.37
N ALA A 457 11.43 -27.47 -3.29
CA ALA A 457 10.93 -28.02 -2.05
C ALA A 457 12.09 -28.38 -1.11
N LEU A 458 13.07 -29.15 -1.59
CA LEU A 458 14.21 -29.61 -0.80
C LEU A 458 15.07 -28.47 -0.24
N ALA A 459 15.30 -27.42 -1.05
CA ALA A 459 16.10 -26.25 -0.65
C ALA A 459 15.44 -25.43 0.49
N ASN A 460 14.13 -25.53 0.67
CA ASN A 460 13.38 -24.74 1.64
C ASN A 460 12.86 -25.54 2.85
N MET A 461 12.93 -26.86 2.81
CA MET A 461 12.56 -27.75 3.94
C MET A 461 13.66 -27.83 4.99
N LYS A 462 13.25 -27.98 6.25
CA LYS A 462 14.15 -28.15 7.41
C LYS A 462 13.86 -29.42 8.23
N ASP A 463 12.65 -29.97 8.16
CA ASP A 463 12.24 -31.15 8.92
C ASP A 463 12.71 -32.43 8.22
N SER A 464 13.64 -33.15 8.84
CA SER A 464 14.22 -34.36 8.27
C SER A 464 13.18 -35.44 7.98
N SER A 465 12.13 -35.56 8.79
CA SER A 465 11.09 -36.57 8.60
C SER A 465 10.25 -36.29 7.37
N ILE A 466 9.99 -35.01 7.07
CA ILE A 466 9.25 -34.59 5.89
C ILE A 466 10.13 -34.64 4.64
N ILE A 467 11.43 -34.32 4.76
CA ILE A 467 12.42 -34.51 3.69
C ILE A 467 12.49 -35.99 3.28
N ASP A 468 12.50 -36.92 4.23
CA ASP A 468 12.49 -38.34 3.91
C ASP A 468 11.19 -38.81 3.24
N GLN A 469 10.05 -38.21 3.58
CA GLN A 469 8.79 -38.44 2.87
C GLN A 469 8.87 -37.95 1.43
N LEU A 470 9.38 -36.70 1.22
CA LEU A 470 9.59 -36.14 -0.10
C LEU A 470 10.45 -37.05 -0.99
N LYS A 471 11.61 -37.53 -0.48
CA LYS A 471 12.51 -38.43 -1.20
C LYS A 471 11.83 -39.74 -1.58
N LYS A 472 11.03 -40.33 -0.67
CA LYS A 472 10.27 -41.58 -0.93
C LYS A 472 9.24 -41.34 -2.07
N ILE A 473 8.55 -40.22 -2.08
CA ILE A 473 7.56 -39.91 -3.13
C ILE A 473 8.27 -39.86 -4.49
N VAL A 474 9.39 -39.14 -4.60
CA VAL A 474 10.16 -39.01 -5.83
C VAL A 474 10.66 -40.37 -6.32
N ALA A 475 11.23 -41.19 -5.44
CA ALA A 475 11.70 -42.53 -5.77
C ALA A 475 10.57 -43.44 -6.32
N VAL A 476 9.36 -43.34 -5.76
CA VAL A 476 8.17 -44.06 -6.26
C VAL A 476 7.73 -43.58 -7.62
N GLU A 477 7.76 -42.25 -7.87
CA GLU A 477 7.40 -41.68 -9.18
C GLU A 477 8.41 -42.06 -10.27
N GLU A 478 9.70 -42.03 -9.95
CA GLU A 478 10.76 -42.48 -10.87
C GLU A 478 10.63 -43.97 -11.21
N ALA A 479 10.37 -44.81 -10.21
CA ALA A 479 10.14 -46.22 -10.43
C ALA A 479 8.90 -46.48 -11.33
N LYS A 480 7.81 -45.73 -11.13
CA LYS A 480 6.62 -45.80 -12.00
C LYS A 480 6.92 -45.39 -13.44
N LYS A 481 7.69 -44.31 -13.64
CA LYS A 481 8.13 -43.87 -14.98
C LYS A 481 9.01 -44.92 -15.69
N LEU A 482 9.94 -45.56 -14.96
CA LEU A 482 10.76 -46.63 -15.50
C LEU A 482 9.94 -47.86 -15.93
N VAL A 483 8.97 -48.27 -15.11
CA VAL A 483 8.07 -49.38 -15.43
C VAL A 483 7.18 -49.05 -16.64
N ALA A 484 6.65 -47.80 -16.73
CA ALA A 484 5.86 -47.38 -17.87
C ALA A 484 6.67 -47.31 -19.18
N ALA A 485 7.93 -46.88 -19.10
CA ALA A 485 8.88 -46.89 -20.23
C ALA A 485 9.21 -48.29 -20.73
N ARG A 486 9.33 -49.27 -19.79
CA ARG A 486 9.56 -50.70 -20.13
C ARG A 486 8.35 -51.36 -20.79
N LYS A 487 7.12 -50.93 -20.49
CA LYS A 487 5.89 -51.47 -21.11
C LYS A 487 5.60 -50.88 -22.51
N LYS A 488 6.26 -49.80 -22.92
CA LYS A 488 6.15 -49.18 -24.26
C LYS A 488 7.23 -49.69 -25.24
N LYS A 489 8.21 -50.43 -24.78
CA LYS A 489 9.18 -51.22 -25.61
C LYS A 489 8.73 -52.67 -25.68
#